data_8f241407733344072f464c7ec1470777
#
_entry.id   8f241407733344072f464c7ec1470777
#
_cell.length_a   1.000
_cell.length_b   1.000
_cell.length_c   1.000
_cell.angle_alpha   90.00
_cell.angle_beta   90.00
_cell.angle_gamma   90.00
#
_symmetry.space_group_name_H-M   'P 1'
#
loop_
_entity.id
_entity.type
_entity.pdbx_description
1 polymer ?
#
loop_
_entity_poly.entity_id
_entity_poly.type
_entity_poly.pdbx_seq_one_letter_code
_entity_poly.pdbx_strand_id
1 'polypeptide(L)'
;MPIYLAEKTKNLIDQKIEEDQGSKYREWLGKVIPTISDAFDPRNGRRSHLGVSTIGDPCARKLFFQFRWVARPKHHGRIIRLFNRGHMEEGRFIAMLLTAGFKVWQQDAEGNQFRISELGGHFGSAIDGIVVGCPDMPDPNQAILTEMKTHGDKSFKKLLKDGMKVSKPMHYAQVQVYMRKMGLAACLYIAVNKNDDEIYCELIPLDAAVADQFIDRGCKVVMAEEPPVGLSTKGASWFECKMCDFSDNCYRNEPPLVSCRTCSYSRVVEDGTWKCINPVVNRTITTDEQIAACSHYEMANYYGR
;
A
#
# COMPACT_ATOMS: atom_id res chain seq x y z
N MET A 1 11.25 20.25 -7.57
CA MET A 1 10.95 19.59 -8.87
C MET A 1 9.63 20.14 -9.37
N PRO A 2 9.46 20.27 -10.68
CA PRO A 2 8.17 20.69 -11.23
C PRO A 2 7.09 19.65 -10.91
N ILE A 3 5.86 20.16 -10.65
CA ILE A 3 4.66 19.32 -10.52
C ILE A 3 4.08 19.18 -11.93
N TYR A 4 3.90 17.95 -12.39
CA TYR A 4 3.33 17.66 -13.71
C TYR A 4 1.82 17.41 -13.58
N LEU A 5 1.05 18.49 -13.42
CA LEU A 5 -0.40 18.38 -13.35
C LEU A 5 -0.96 17.79 -14.65
N ALA A 6 -1.80 16.77 -14.53
CA ALA A 6 -2.52 16.14 -15.64
C ALA A 6 -3.88 16.86 -15.86
N GLU A 7 -3.80 18.15 -16.21
CA GLU A 7 -4.97 19.01 -16.35
C GLU A 7 -5.89 18.60 -17.49
N LYS A 8 -5.33 18.09 -18.59
CA LYS A 8 -6.16 17.59 -19.70
C LYS A 8 -7.00 16.41 -19.26
N THR A 9 -6.41 15.49 -18.47
CA THR A 9 -7.11 14.34 -17.90
C THR A 9 -8.24 14.79 -16.99
N LYS A 10 -7.96 15.70 -16.04
CA LYS A 10 -8.97 16.25 -15.13
C LYS A 10 -10.13 16.90 -15.92
N ASN A 11 -9.80 17.81 -16.83
CA ASN A 11 -10.79 18.52 -17.63
C ASN A 11 -11.61 17.58 -18.52
N LEU A 12 -10.98 16.53 -19.06
CA LEU A 12 -11.66 15.51 -19.88
C LEU A 12 -12.67 14.71 -19.05
N ILE A 13 -12.33 14.33 -17.81
CA ILE A 13 -13.26 13.65 -16.89
C ILE A 13 -14.49 14.53 -16.65
N ASP A 14 -14.29 15.78 -16.24
CA ASP A 14 -15.39 16.70 -15.94
C ASP A 14 -16.26 16.93 -17.18
N GLN A 15 -15.63 17.26 -18.32
CA GLN A 15 -16.32 17.47 -19.59
C GLN A 15 -17.19 16.27 -19.98
N LYS A 16 -16.66 15.04 -19.90
CA LYS A 16 -17.39 13.84 -20.29
C LYS A 16 -18.55 13.48 -19.36
N ILE A 17 -18.45 13.84 -18.10
CA ILE A 17 -19.55 13.70 -17.15
C ILE A 17 -20.61 14.77 -17.41
N GLU A 18 -20.22 16.01 -17.72
CA GLU A 18 -21.13 17.12 -18.02
C GLU A 18 -21.89 16.93 -19.32
N GLU A 19 -21.25 16.40 -20.38
CA GLU A 19 -21.83 16.22 -21.73
C GLU A 19 -23.19 15.49 -21.69
N ASP A 20 -23.36 14.51 -20.81
CA ASP A 20 -24.60 13.71 -20.71
C ASP A 20 -25.22 13.74 -19.29
N GLN A 21 -24.80 14.70 -18.47
CA GLN A 21 -25.24 14.89 -17.10
C GLN A 21 -25.03 13.62 -16.24
N GLY A 22 -23.93 12.91 -16.48
CA GLY A 22 -23.48 11.74 -15.76
C GLY A 22 -24.21 10.44 -16.11
N SER A 23 -24.91 10.35 -17.21
CA SER A 23 -25.62 9.12 -17.62
C SER A 23 -24.65 7.97 -17.82
N LYS A 24 -23.61 8.16 -18.63
CA LYS A 24 -22.57 7.16 -18.90
C LYS A 24 -21.73 6.85 -17.66
N TYR A 25 -21.45 7.86 -16.84
CA TYR A 25 -20.75 7.67 -15.57
C TYR A 25 -21.53 6.74 -14.63
N ARG A 26 -22.84 6.94 -14.46
CA ARG A 26 -23.69 6.05 -13.65
C ARG A 26 -23.78 4.63 -14.23
N GLU A 27 -23.79 4.50 -15.55
CA GLU A 27 -23.76 3.19 -16.20
C GLU A 27 -22.48 2.42 -15.81
N TRP A 28 -21.31 3.09 -15.86
CA TRP A 28 -20.05 2.50 -15.44
C TRP A 28 -20.00 2.19 -13.96
N LEU A 29 -20.52 3.07 -13.10
CA LEU A 29 -20.62 2.80 -11.66
C LEU A 29 -21.36 1.48 -11.37
N GLY A 30 -22.48 1.26 -12.06
CA GLY A 30 -23.27 0.03 -11.89
C GLY A 30 -22.52 -1.25 -12.33
N LYS A 31 -21.57 -1.12 -13.24
CA LYS A 31 -20.75 -2.24 -13.71
C LYS A 31 -19.50 -2.47 -12.86
N VAL A 32 -18.85 -1.40 -12.39
CA VAL A 32 -17.55 -1.46 -11.75
C VAL A 32 -17.65 -1.68 -10.23
N ILE A 33 -18.51 -0.96 -9.53
CA ILE A 33 -18.59 -1.05 -8.06
C ILE A 33 -18.77 -2.50 -7.56
N PRO A 34 -19.63 -3.33 -8.16
CA PRO A 34 -19.78 -4.73 -7.73
C PRO A 34 -18.52 -5.59 -7.88
N THR A 35 -17.53 -5.15 -8.66
CA THR A 35 -16.26 -5.89 -8.87
C THR A 35 -15.18 -5.55 -7.86
N ILE A 36 -15.39 -4.53 -7.00
CA ILE A 36 -14.42 -4.11 -5.97
C ILE A 36 -14.50 -5.08 -4.77
N SER A 37 -13.80 -6.20 -4.89
CA SER A 37 -13.86 -7.30 -3.90
C SER A 37 -13.49 -6.87 -2.48
N ASP A 38 -12.46 -6.03 -2.32
CA ASP A 38 -11.97 -5.58 -1.01
C ASP A 38 -13.00 -4.75 -0.23
N ALA A 39 -13.91 -4.07 -0.94
CA ALA A 39 -14.99 -3.31 -0.32
C ALA A 39 -16.04 -4.22 0.38
N PHE A 40 -16.12 -5.47 -0.04
CA PHE A 40 -17.16 -6.42 0.39
C PHE A 40 -16.58 -7.65 1.10
N ASP A 41 -15.25 -7.79 1.21
CA ASP A 41 -14.62 -8.94 1.84
C ASP A 41 -14.81 -8.90 3.38
N PRO A 42 -15.55 -9.88 3.97
CA PRO A 42 -15.74 -9.93 5.41
C PRO A 42 -14.52 -10.41 6.18
N ARG A 43 -13.50 -10.93 5.49
CA ARG A 43 -12.30 -11.49 6.13
C ARG A 43 -11.46 -10.40 6.76
N ASN A 44 -11.04 -10.62 7.98
CA ASN A 44 -10.14 -9.74 8.73
C ASN A 44 -8.85 -10.49 9.05
N GLY A 45 -8.18 -10.96 8.00
CA GLY A 45 -6.94 -11.72 8.11
C GLY A 45 -5.71 -10.86 8.40
N ARG A 46 -4.66 -11.49 8.93
CA ARG A 46 -3.35 -10.86 9.02
C ARG A 46 -2.69 -10.85 7.64
N ARG A 47 -2.15 -9.71 7.23
CA ARG A 47 -1.36 -9.63 6.00
C ARG A 47 -0.10 -10.49 6.17
N SER A 48 0.12 -11.45 5.26
CA SER A 48 1.26 -12.38 5.31
C SER A 48 2.57 -11.76 4.82
N HIS A 49 2.52 -10.62 4.13
CA HIS A 49 3.65 -9.95 3.49
C HIS A 49 3.83 -8.51 3.99
N LEU A 50 5.02 -7.98 3.82
CA LEU A 50 5.26 -6.54 3.94
C LEU A 50 4.66 -5.84 2.72
N GLY A 51 3.70 -4.95 2.94
CA GLY A 51 3.02 -4.23 1.86
C GLY A 51 3.85 -3.07 1.31
N VAL A 52 3.94 -2.96 -0.01
CA VAL A 52 4.62 -1.83 -0.67
C VAL A 52 3.99 -0.48 -0.30
N SER A 53 2.70 -0.45 -0.04
CA SER A 53 2.00 0.78 0.40
C SER A 53 2.56 1.40 1.69
N THR A 54 3.33 0.65 2.47
CA THR A 54 3.96 1.14 3.71
C THR A 54 5.45 1.38 3.59
N ILE A 55 6.09 1.01 2.46
CA ILE A 55 7.56 1.03 2.34
C ILE A 55 8.18 2.42 2.50
N GLY A 56 7.43 3.47 2.21
CA GLY A 56 7.83 4.86 2.41
C GLY A 56 7.78 5.33 3.88
N ASP A 57 7.33 4.49 4.83
CA ASP A 57 7.36 4.85 6.26
C ASP A 57 8.82 5.07 6.71
N PRO A 58 9.15 6.19 7.37
CA PRO A 58 10.53 6.48 7.75
C PRO A 58 11.10 5.47 8.75
N CYS A 59 10.24 4.80 9.55
CA CYS A 59 10.67 3.86 10.58
C CYS A 59 10.78 2.42 10.07
N ALA A 60 12.01 1.95 9.79
CA ALA A 60 12.25 0.57 9.37
C ALA A 60 11.85 -0.46 10.46
N ARG A 61 12.00 -0.12 11.76
CA ARG A 61 11.55 -0.96 12.88
C ARG A 61 10.04 -1.17 12.87
N LYS A 62 9.25 -0.13 12.53
CA LYS A 62 7.79 -0.26 12.39
C LYS A 62 7.43 -1.24 11.27
N LEU A 63 8.12 -1.17 10.12
CA LEU A 63 7.92 -2.10 9.00
C LEU A 63 8.26 -3.55 9.42
N PHE A 64 9.36 -3.75 10.13
CA PHE A 64 9.75 -5.04 10.68
C PHE A 64 8.70 -5.59 11.65
N PHE A 65 8.22 -4.78 12.60
CA PHE A 65 7.19 -5.17 13.55
C PHE A 65 5.87 -5.52 12.87
N GLN A 66 5.49 -4.77 11.84
CA GLN A 66 4.32 -5.08 11.03
C GLN A 66 4.44 -6.42 10.32
N PHE A 67 5.57 -6.70 9.67
CA PHE A 67 5.85 -7.97 8.99
C PHE A 67 5.92 -9.15 9.96
N ARG A 68 6.48 -8.94 11.16
CA ARG A 68 6.60 -9.96 12.21
C ARG A 68 5.35 -10.12 13.08
N TRP A 69 4.25 -9.39 12.81
CA TRP A 69 2.99 -9.45 13.58
C TRP A 69 3.15 -9.16 15.07
N VAL A 70 4.03 -8.24 15.43
CA VAL A 70 4.35 -7.91 16.83
C VAL A 70 3.12 -7.44 17.60
N ALA A 71 2.25 -6.67 16.96
CA ALA A 71 0.95 -6.26 17.51
C ALA A 71 -0.14 -6.35 16.45
N ARG A 72 -1.39 -6.36 16.89
CA ARG A 72 -2.57 -6.26 16.02
C ARG A 72 -3.36 -5.01 16.40
N PRO A 73 -3.17 -3.91 15.67
CA PRO A 73 -3.93 -2.69 15.92
C PRO A 73 -5.42 -2.94 15.88
N LYS A 74 -6.14 -2.37 16.84
CA LYS A 74 -7.60 -2.36 16.85
C LYS A 74 -8.06 -0.97 16.41
N HIS A 75 -8.88 -0.92 15.39
CA HIS A 75 -9.41 0.33 14.86
C HIS A 75 -10.81 0.61 15.38
N HIS A 76 -11.08 1.86 15.73
CA HIS A 76 -12.44 2.31 16.02
C HIS A 76 -13.32 2.21 14.77
N GLY A 77 -14.63 1.98 14.94
CA GLY A 77 -15.58 1.83 13.85
C GLY A 77 -15.54 2.96 12.81
N ARG A 78 -15.25 4.21 13.24
CA ARG A 78 -15.04 5.34 12.32
C ARG A 78 -13.89 5.09 11.35
N ILE A 79 -12.77 4.55 11.81
CA ILE A 79 -11.59 4.25 10.97
C ILE A 79 -11.88 3.10 10.02
N ILE A 80 -12.59 2.07 10.49
CA ILE A 80 -13.00 0.94 9.64
C ILE A 80 -13.89 1.43 8.49
N ARG A 81 -14.88 2.31 8.77
CA ARG A 81 -15.70 2.94 7.72
C ARG A 81 -14.89 3.79 6.77
N LEU A 82 -13.84 4.46 7.27
CA LEU A 82 -12.93 5.27 6.44
C LEU A 82 -12.13 4.39 5.45
N PHE A 83 -11.67 3.23 5.89
CA PHE A 83 -10.99 2.26 5.02
C PHE A 83 -11.94 1.75 3.94
N ASN A 84 -13.14 1.31 4.32
CA ASN A 84 -14.14 0.84 3.36
C ASN A 84 -14.52 1.93 2.35
N ARG A 85 -14.65 3.20 2.78
CA ARG A 85 -14.85 4.32 1.84
C ARG A 85 -13.72 4.41 0.81
N GLY A 86 -12.46 4.17 1.20
CA GLY A 86 -11.34 4.14 0.27
C GLY A 86 -11.52 3.08 -0.82
N HIS A 87 -11.85 1.85 -0.43
CA HIS A 87 -12.11 0.76 -1.39
C HIS A 87 -13.28 1.07 -2.34
N MET A 88 -14.39 1.58 -1.82
CA MET A 88 -15.53 1.98 -2.66
C MET A 88 -15.18 3.11 -3.64
N GLU A 89 -14.26 3.98 -3.28
CA GLU A 89 -13.83 5.10 -4.12
C GLU A 89 -13.03 4.63 -5.34
N GLU A 90 -12.32 3.52 -5.26
CA GLU A 90 -11.63 2.93 -6.41
C GLU A 90 -12.59 2.70 -7.59
N GLY A 91 -13.78 2.15 -7.32
CA GLY A 91 -14.82 1.96 -8.34
C GLY A 91 -15.30 3.27 -8.97
N ARG A 92 -15.35 4.38 -8.19
CA ARG A 92 -15.71 5.70 -8.71
C ARG A 92 -14.63 6.26 -9.64
N PHE A 93 -13.34 6.14 -9.28
CA PHE A 93 -12.23 6.55 -10.14
C PHE A 93 -12.21 5.79 -11.46
N ILE A 94 -12.40 4.47 -11.41
CA ILE A 94 -12.44 3.63 -12.62
C ILE A 94 -13.60 4.07 -13.52
N ALA A 95 -14.79 4.30 -12.97
CA ALA A 95 -15.94 4.76 -13.73
C ALA A 95 -15.70 6.15 -14.36
N MET A 96 -15.03 7.08 -13.67
CA MET A 96 -14.63 8.36 -14.21
C MET A 96 -13.65 8.23 -15.38
N LEU A 97 -12.61 7.41 -15.25
CA LEU A 97 -11.62 7.16 -16.30
C LEU A 97 -12.25 6.49 -17.53
N LEU A 98 -13.11 5.48 -17.33
CA LEU A 98 -13.85 4.83 -18.42
C LEU A 98 -14.80 5.79 -19.13
N THR A 99 -15.46 6.70 -18.39
CA THR A 99 -16.33 7.74 -18.95
C THR A 99 -15.54 8.72 -19.80
N ALA A 100 -14.33 9.08 -19.36
CA ALA A 100 -13.40 9.92 -20.09
C ALA A 100 -12.77 9.24 -21.33
N GLY A 101 -13.04 7.94 -21.54
CA GLY A 101 -12.56 7.17 -22.70
C GLY A 101 -11.23 6.45 -22.49
N PHE A 102 -10.72 6.40 -21.27
CA PHE A 102 -9.56 5.56 -20.95
C PHE A 102 -9.91 4.08 -21.08
N LYS A 103 -8.88 3.27 -21.40
CA LYS A 103 -8.92 1.84 -21.14
C LYS A 103 -8.30 1.59 -19.78
N VAL A 104 -8.96 0.79 -18.94
CA VAL A 104 -8.55 0.53 -17.55
C VAL A 104 -8.50 -0.98 -17.34
N TRP A 105 -7.39 -1.48 -16.80
CA TRP A 105 -7.21 -2.88 -16.40
C TRP A 105 -6.80 -2.95 -14.94
N GLN A 106 -7.54 -3.73 -14.15
CA GLN A 106 -7.22 -4.04 -12.75
C GLN A 106 -6.70 -5.48 -12.59
N GLN A 107 -6.97 -6.32 -13.60
CA GLN A 107 -6.72 -7.75 -13.58
C GLN A 107 -6.04 -8.19 -14.87
N ASP A 108 -5.33 -9.31 -14.80
CA ASP A 108 -4.79 -10.00 -15.98
C ASP A 108 -5.91 -10.74 -16.76
N ALA A 109 -5.51 -11.47 -17.80
CA ALA A 109 -6.44 -12.24 -18.64
C ALA A 109 -7.13 -13.39 -17.88
N GLU A 110 -6.51 -13.86 -16.82
CA GLU A 110 -7.00 -14.94 -15.95
C GLU A 110 -7.92 -14.41 -14.82
N GLY A 111 -8.11 -13.07 -14.72
CA GLY A 111 -8.94 -12.42 -13.69
C GLY A 111 -8.22 -12.22 -12.36
N ASN A 112 -6.91 -12.40 -12.30
CA ASN A 112 -6.13 -12.11 -11.11
C ASN A 112 -5.75 -10.64 -11.06
N GLN A 113 -5.91 -10.00 -9.90
CA GLN A 113 -5.46 -8.63 -9.70
C GLN A 113 -3.95 -8.53 -9.94
N PHE A 114 -3.51 -7.53 -10.69
CA PHE A 114 -2.09 -7.26 -10.91
C PHE A 114 -1.36 -7.10 -9.58
N ARG A 115 -0.26 -7.82 -9.43
CA ARG A 115 0.54 -7.81 -8.20
C ARG A 115 2.02 -7.75 -8.52
N ILE A 116 2.75 -7.11 -7.63
CA ILE A 116 4.21 -7.20 -7.59
C ILE A 116 4.66 -8.03 -6.41
N SER A 117 5.78 -8.70 -6.55
CA SER A 117 6.30 -9.64 -5.55
C SER A 117 7.82 -9.66 -5.55
N GLU A 118 8.40 -9.68 -4.36
CA GLU A 118 9.81 -9.95 -4.06
C GLU A 118 9.92 -11.00 -2.96
N LEU A 119 11.06 -11.68 -2.90
CA LEU A 119 11.37 -12.71 -1.90
C LEU A 119 10.23 -13.72 -1.76
N GLY A 120 9.81 -14.32 -2.89
CA GLY A 120 8.76 -15.32 -2.93
C GLY A 120 7.39 -14.85 -2.40
N GLY A 121 7.14 -13.53 -2.34
CA GLY A 121 5.89 -12.96 -1.85
C GLY A 121 5.97 -12.38 -0.43
N HIS A 122 7.11 -12.40 0.21
CA HIS A 122 7.28 -11.75 1.51
C HIS A 122 7.22 -10.23 1.45
N PHE A 123 7.57 -9.64 0.32
CA PHE A 123 7.42 -8.21 0.05
C PHE A 123 6.65 -8.03 -1.25
N GLY A 124 5.55 -7.30 -1.25
CA GLY A 124 4.73 -7.11 -2.43
C GLY A 124 3.43 -6.36 -2.15
N SER A 125 2.60 -6.20 -3.17
CA SER A 125 1.26 -5.62 -3.10
C SER A 125 0.49 -5.84 -4.40
N ALA A 126 -0.83 -5.70 -4.36
CA ALA A 126 -1.64 -5.43 -5.52
C ALA A 126 -1.46 -3.96 -5.96
N ILE A 127 -1.74 -3.68 -7.23
CA ILE A 127 -1.81 -2.32 -7.78
C ILE A 127 -3.26 -1.97 -8.11
N ASP A 128 -3.59 -0.67 -8.11
CA ASP A 128 -4.97 -0.21 -8.33
C ASP A 128 -5.38 -0.40 -9.81
N GLY A 129 -4.43 -0.26 -10.75
CA GLY A 129 -4.68 -0.53 -12.16
C GLY A 129 -3.60 -0.03 -13.12
N ILE A 130 -3.79 -0.39 -14.39
CA ILE A 130 -3.04 0.09 -15.54
C ILE A 130 -4.01 0.80 -16.46
N VAL A 131 -3.62 1.95 -17.02
CA VAL A 131 -4.46 2.75 -17.91
C VAL A 131 -3.76 3.09 -19.20
N VAL A 132 -4.54 3.25 -20.26
CA VAL A 132 -4.16 3.77 -21.59
C VAL A 132 -5.18 4.82 -22.01
N GLY A 133 -4.73 5.86 -22.69
CA GLY A 133 -5.60 6.95 -23.17
C GLY A 133 -5.36 8.28 -22.44
N CYS A 134 -4.26 8.39 -21.67
CA CYS A 134 -3.96 9.60 -20.92
C CYS A 134 -3.54 10.76 -21.87
N PRO A 135 -4.35 11.84 -22.01
CA PRO A 135 -4.06 12.93 -22.95
C PRO A 135 -2.89 13.82 -22.51
N ASP A 136 -2.43 13.68 -21.26
CA ASP A 136 -1.27 14.42 -20.75
C ASP A 136 0.05 13.68 -21.01
N MET A 137 0.00 12.40 -21.47
CA MET A 137 1.18 11.68 -21.91
C MET A 137 1.60 12.13 -23.32
N PRO A 138 2.93 12.14 -23.62
CA PRO A 138 3.43 12.37 -24.98
C PRO A 138 2.86 11.37 -26.01
N ASP A 139 2.73 10.11 -25.62
CA ASP A 139 2.00 9.08 -26.36
C ASP A 139 0.81 8.60 -25.51
N PRO A 140 -0.41 8.97 -25.86
CA PRO A 140 -1.60 8.53 -25.13
C PRO A 140 -1.84 7.00 -25.19
N ASN A 141 -1.22 6.29 -26.14
CA ASN A 141 -1.34 4.84 -26.22
C ASN A 141 -0.36 4.10 -25.29
N GLN A 142 0.56 4.80 -24.68
CA GLN A 142 1.46 4.21 -23.69
C GLN A 142 0.69 3.79 -22.45
N ALA A 143 0.90 2.54 -22.01
CA ALA A 143 0.36 2.05 -20.75
C ALA A 143 1.10 2.70 -19.57
N ILE A 144 0.37 3.19 -18.59
CA ILE A 144 0.88 3.79 -17.37
C ILE A 144 0.17 3.22 -16.15
N LEU A 145 0.83 3.25 -15.00
CA LEU A 145 0.22 2.92 -13.71
C LEU A 145 -0.90 3.93 -13.38
N THR A 146 -1.95 3.52 -12.70
CA THR A 146 -2.82 4.44 -11.97
C THR A 146 -2.81 4.13 -10.48
N GLU A 147 -2.77 5.16 -9.65
CA GLU A 147 -2.85 5.08 -8.19
C GLU A 147 -3.96 6.01 -7.71
N MET A 148 -4.92 5.47 -6.96
CA MET A 148 -6.17 6.12 -6.60
C MET A 148 -6.22 6.42 -5.10
N LYS A 149 -6.47 7.68 -4.72
CA LYS A 149 -6.44 8.09 -3.31
C LYS A 149 -7.57 9.04 -2.93
N THR A 150 -7.99 8.96 -1.67
CA THR A 150 -8.94 9.91 -1.09
C THR A 150 -8.28 10.75 0.00
N HIS A 151 -8.53 12.03 0.00
CA HIS A 151 -7.99 12.95 1.00
C HIS A 151 -9.10 13.76 1.69
N GLY A 152 -8.88 14.14 2.95
CA GLY A 152 -9.65 15.20 3.57
C GLY A 152 -9.09 16.57 3.17
N ASP A 153 -9.86 17.63 3.30
CA ASP A 153 -9.59 18.98 2.83
C ASP A 153 -8.15 19.48 3.14
N LYS A 154 -7.71 19.40 4.39
CA LYS A 154 -6.35 19.85 4.77
C LYS A 154 -5.25 19.08 4.02
N SER A 155 -5.44 17.77 3.84
CA SER A 155 -4.48 16.89 3.16
C SER A 155 -4.49 17.12 1.65
N PHE A 156 -5.66 17.41 1.09
CA PHE A 156 -5.86 17.72 -0.32
C PHE A 156 -5.26 19.10 -0.69
N LYS A 157 -5.51 20.13 0.11
CA LYS A 157 -4.89 21.45 -0.07
C LYS A 157 -3.35 21.40 -0.03
N LYS A 158 -2.78 20.56 0.83
CA LYS A 158 -1.34 20.33 0.82
C LYS A 158 -0.88 19.65 -0.47
N LEU A 159 -1.67 18.70 -1.01
CA LEU A 159 -1.38 18.03 -2.27
C LEU A 159 -1.39 19.03 -3.44
N LEU A 160 -2.42 19.87 -3.54
CA LEU A 160 -2.51 20.93 -4.56
C LEU A 160 -1.29 21.87 -4.53
N LYS A 161 -0.83 22.23 -3.32
CA LYS A 161 0.28 23.17 -3.15
C LYS A 161 1.65 22.56 -3.46
N ASP A 162 1.91 21.38 -2.95
CA ASP A 162 3.27 20.83 -2.84
C ASP A 162 3.50 19.64 -3.81
N GLY A 163 2.46 19.16 -4.51
CA GLY A 163 2.48 17.97 -5.34
C GLY A 163 2.60 16.68 -4.54
N MET A 164 2.47 15.55 -5.20
CA MET A 164 2.45 14.22 -4.55
C MET A 164 3.81 13.87 -3.92
N LYS A 165 4.91 14.08 -4.62
CA LYS A 165 6.26 13.71 -4.15
C LYS A 165 6.58 14.32 -2.78
N VAL A 166 6.23 15.59 -2.56
CA VAL A 166 6.54 16.33 -1.32
C VAL A 166 5.47 16.12 -0.27
N SER A 167 4.20 16.16 -0.66
CA SER A 167 3.08 16.10 0.30
C SER A 167 2.73 14.69 0.73
N LYS A 168 3.06 13.66 -0.07
CA LYS A 168 2.71 12.25 0.11
C LYS A 168 3.90 11.32 -0.15
N PRO A 169 5.01 11.45 0.59
CA PRO A 169 6.23 10.67 0.33
C PRO A 169 6.03 9.15 0.39
N MET A 170 5.07 8.67 1.19
CA MET A 170 4.74 7.24 1.23
C MET A 170 4.08 6.77 -0.08
N HIS A 171 3.15 7.56 -0.64
CA HIS A 171 2.54 7.23 -1.94
C HIS A 171 3.58 7.34 -3.06
N TYR A 172 4.49 8.32 -2.97
CA TYR A 172 5.59 8.43 -3.94
C TYR A 172 6.47 7.18 -3.93
N ALA A 173 6.89 6.71 -2.75
CA ALA A 173 7.64 5.47 -2.62
C ALA A 173 6.87 4.26 -3.20
N GLN A 174 5.59 4.16 -2.91
CA GLN A 174 4.70 3.11 -3.39
C GLN A 174 4.66 3.05 -4.91
N VAL A 175 4.35 4.16 -5.59
CA VAL A 175 4.21 4.16 -7.05
C VAL A 175 5.54 3.98 -7.76
N GLN A 176 6.66 4.43 -7.19
CA GLN A 176 7.99 4.20 -7.75
C GLN A 176 8.32 2.70 -7.78
N VAL A 177 8.06 1.98 -6.68
CA VAL A 177 8.24 0.52 -6.63
C VAL A 177 7.32 -0.18 -7.63
N TYR A 178 6.05 0.22 -7.71
CA TYR A 178 5.09 -0.36 -8.65
C TYR A 178 5.54 -0.19 -10.10
N MET A 179 5.86 1.04 -10.51
CA MET A 179 6.31 1.32 -11.88
C MET A 179 7.57 0.51 -12.24
N ARG A 180 8.55 0.47 -11.33
CA ARG A 180 9.80 -0.27 -11.54
C ARG A 180 9.56 -1.76 -11.77
N LYS A 181 8.71 -2.36 -10.95
CA LYS A 181 8.41 -3.80 -11.01
C LYS A 181 7.50 -4.18 -12.18
N MET A 182 6.63 -3.28 -12.62
CA MET A 182 5.73 -3.49 -13.76
C MET A 182 6.35 -3.03 -15.10
N GLY A 183 7.55 -2.42 -15.10
CA GLY A 183 8.17 -1.88 -16.31
C GLY A 183 7.43 -0.68 -16.90
N LEU A 184 6.74 0.11 -16.08
CA LEU A 184 5.97 1.27 -16.49
C LEU A 184 6.78 2.57 -16.30
N ALA A 185 6.68 3.49 -17.26
CA ALA A 185 7.47 4.73 -17.26
C ALA A 185 6.83 5.87 -16.43
N ALA A 186 5.53 5.81 -16.21
CA ALA A 186 4.79 6.86 -15.50
C ALA A 186 3.60 6.29 -14.71
N CYS A 187 3.14 7.08 -13.75
CA CYS A 187 1.91 6.84 -12.99
C CYS A 187 0.97 8.04 -13.10
N LEU A 188 -0.29 7.81 -13.43
CA LEU A 188 -1.37 8.76 -13.21
C LEU A 188 -1.82 8.63 -11.75
N TYR A 189 -1.38 9.57 -10.91
CA TYR A 189 -1.88 9.71 -9.55
C TYR A 189 -3.17 10.52 -9.60
N ILE A 190 -4.29 9.89 -9.22
CA ILE A 190 -5.60 10.53 -9.17
C ILE A 190 -6.11 10.52 -7.72
N ALA A 191 -6.58 11.66 -7.25
CA ALA A 191 -7.07 11.80 -5.89
C ALA A 191 -8.33 12.66 -5.83
N VAL A 192 -9.22 12.35 -4.86
CA VAL A 192 -10.43 13.13 -4.60
C VAL A 192 -10.40 13.74 -3.21
N ASN A 193 -10.86 14.98 -3.11
CA ASN A 193 -11.20 15.61 -1.84
C ASN A 193 -12.55 15.09 -1.33
N LYS A 194 -12.57 14.39 -0.22
CA LYS A 194 -13.79 13.82 0.37
C LYS A 194 -14.84 14.84 0.84
N ASN A 195 -14.52 16.12 0.83
CA ASN A 195 -15.35 17.18 1.35
C ASN A 195 -16.21 17.86 0.27
N ASP A 196 -15.71 17.93 -0.98
CA ASP A 196 -16.32 18.67 -2.09
C ASP A 196 -16.23 17.94 -3.44
N ASP A 197 -15.69 16.70 -3.45
CA ASP A 197 -15.44 15.88 -4.63
C ASP A 197 -14.48 16.51 -5.68
N GLU A 198 -13.70 17.54 -5.31
CA GLU A 198 -12.65 18.08 -6.20
C GLU A 198 -11.62 17.00 -6.53
N ILE A 199 -11.22 16.92 -7.81
CA ILE A 199 -10.28 15.95 -8.35
C ILE A 199 -8.90 16.59 -8.53
N TYR A 200 -7.87 15.85 -8.17
CA TYR A 200 -6.47 16.14 -8.47
C TYR A 200 -5.89 15.05 -9.36
N CYS A 201 -5.21 15.44 -10.44
CA CYS A 201 -4.49 14.52 -11.32
C CYS A 201 -3.03 15.00 -11.50
N GLU A 202 -2.06 14.09 -11.33
CA GLU A 202 -0.63 14.36 -11.50
C GLU A 202 0.05 13.19 -12.20
N LEU A 203 0.88 13.48 -13.19
CA LEU A 203 1.77 12.47 -13.80
C LEU A 203 3.08 12.39 -13.03
N ILE A 204 3.37 11.20 -12.52
CA ILE A 204 4.59 10.90 -11.78
C ILE A 204 5.50 10.08 -12.69
N PRO A 205 6.66 10.59 -13.11
CA PRO A 205 7.63 9.81 -13.87
C PRO A 205 8.34 8.79 -12.96
N LEU A 206 8.80 7.69 -13.56
CA LEU A 206 9.65 6.72 -12.88
C LEU A 206 11.02 7.35 -12.54
N ASP A 207 11.39 7.25 -11.27
CA ASP A 207 12.75 7.47 -10.77
C ASP A 207 13.32 6.11 -10.36
N ALA A 208 14.00 5.45 -11.30
CA ALA A 208 14.46 4.08 -11.12
C ALA A 208 15.41 3.93 -9.90
N ALA A 209 16.25 4.93 -9.64
CA ALA A 209 17.17 4.89 -8.51
C ALA A 209 16.43 4.93 -7.17
N VAL A 210 15.39 5.76 -7.07
CA VAL A 210 14.52 5.82 -5.88
C VAL A 210 13.73 4.52 -5.72
N ALA A 211 13.20 3.98 -6.81
CA ALA A 211 12.48 2.72 -6.79
C ALA A 211 13.35 1.57 -6.28
N ASP A 212 14.56 1.43 -6.83
CA ASP A 212 15.52 0.38 -6.44
C ASP A 212 15.93 0.51 -4.96
N GLN A 213 16.11 1.74 -4.43
CA GLN A 213 16.34 1.98 -3.01
C GLN A 213 15.20 1.48 -2.11
N PHE A 214 13.95 1.70 -2.50
CA PHE A 214 12.80 1.22 -1.72
C PHE A 214 12.60 -0.29 -1.83
N ILE A 215 12.90 -0.90 -2.98
CA ILE A 215 12.89 -2.36 -3.15
C ILE A 215 13.95 -2.98 -2.24
N ASP A 216 15.20 -2.51 -2.30
CA ASP A 216 16.29 -2.98 -1.45
C ASP A 216 15.96 -2.82 0.04
N ARG A 217 15.39 -1.67 0.41
CA ARG A 217 14.92 -1.43 1.78
C ARG A 217 13.88 -2.46 2.22
N GLY A 218 12.88 -2.77 1.38
CA GLY A 218 11.85 -3.75 1.67
C GLY A 218 12.44 -5.14 1.89
N CYS A 219 13.34 -5.56 1.01
CA CYS A 219 14.05 -6.83 1.11
C CYS A 219 14.90 -6.91 2.39
N LYS A 220 15.66 -5.86 2.71
CA LYS A 220 16.45 -5.78 3.95
C LYS A 220 15.60 -5.88 5.21
N VAL A 221 14.44 -5.21 5.24
CA VAL A 221 13.53 -5.27 6.41
C VAL A 221 12.94 -6.67 6.57
N VAL A 222 12.55 -7.30 5.46
CA VAL A 222 11.99 -8.68 5.47
C VAL A 222 13.01 -9.68 5.97
N MET A 223 14.26 -9.62 5.46
CA MET A 223 15.32 -10.56 5.79
C MET A 223 16.04 -10.26 7.10
N ALA A 224 15.75 -9.13 7.75
CA ALA A 224 16.36 -8.79 9.03
C ALA A 224 16.02 -9.85 10.11
N GLU A 225 17.03 -10.30 10.82
CA GLU A 225 16.86 -11.23 11.95
C GLU A 225 16.48 -10.49 13.25
N GLU A 226 16.89 -9.21 13.36
CA GLU A 226 16.61 -8.35 14.51
C GLU A 226 15.94 -7.05 14.04
N PRO A 227 15.16 -6.38 14.92
CA PRO A 227 14.50 -5.12 14.55
C PRO A 227 15.53 -4.03 14.22
N PRO A 228 15.40 -3.36 13.08
CA PRO A 228 16.24 -2.22 12.75
C PRO A 228 16.19 -1.12 13.83
N VAL A 229 17.14 -0.19 13.78
CA VAL A 229 17.14 0.97 14.69
C VAL A 229 15.84 1.77 14.54
N GLY A 230 15.27 2.19 15.65
CA GLY A 230 14.04 2.99 15.67
C GLY A 230 14.27 4.40 15.11
N LEU A 231 13.17 5.06 14.74
CA LEU A 231 13.20 6.38 14.09
C LEU A 231 13.79 7.48 14.99
N SER A 232 13.61 7.39 16.31
CA SER A 232 13.97 8.46 17.21
C SER A 232 14.62 7.97 18.50
N THR A 233 15.66 8.68 18.92
CA THR A 233 16.29 8.54 20.24
C THR A 233 15.52 9.28 21.35
N LYS A 234 14.52 10.10 20.99
CA LYS A 234 13.67 10.85 21.95
C LYS A 234 12.58 10.00 22.60
N GLY A 235 12.52 8.71 22.25
CA GLY A 235 11.58 7.76 22.85
C GLY A 235 10.13 7.97 22.44
N ALA A 236 9.20 7.49 23.28
CA ALA A 236 7.76 7.50 23.03
C ALA A 236 7.15 8.91 22.91
N SER A 237 7.83 9.95 23.37
CA SER A 237 7.35 11.33 23.26
C SER A 237 7.50 11.93 21.87
N TRP A 238 8.32 11.32 21.00
CA TRP A 238 8.47 11.76 19.62
C TRP A 238 7.14 11.60 18.86
N PHE A 239 6.78 12.61 18.05
CA PHE A 239 5.45 12.68 17.42
C PHE A 239 5.06 11.40 16.66
N GLU A 240 5.92 10.92 15.77
CA GLU A 240 5.64 9.70 15.00
C GLU A 240 5.58 8.44 15.88
N CYS A 241 6.41 8.38 16.93
CA CYS A 241 6.41 7.25 17.86
C CYS A 241 5.16 7.25 18.75
N LYS A 242 4.69 8.43 19.19
CA LYS A 242 3.46 8.57 19.98
C LYS A 242 2.22 8.07 19.24
N MET A 243 2.20 8.23 17.91
CA MET A 243 1.09 7.82 17.05
C MET A 243 1.29 6.43 16.44
N CYS A 244 2.36 5.73 16.81
CA CYS A 244 2.71 4.42 16.25
C CYS A 244 1.99 3.29 16.98
N ASP A 245 1.39 2.36 16.25
CA ASP A 245 0.72 1.18 16.80
C ASP A 245 1.65 0.25 17.60
N PHE A 246 2.96 0.39 17.41
CA PHE A 246 3.99 -0.41 18.10
C PHE A 246 4.74 0.38 19.17
N SER A 247 4.23 1.55 19.58
CA SER A 247 4.89 2.40 20.58
C SER A 247 5.14 1.67 21.90
N ASP A 248 4.16 0.90 22.35
CA ASP A 248 4.23 0.16 23.61
C ASP A 248 5.25 -0.99 23.55
N ASN A 249 5.35 -1.67 22.40
CA ASN A 249 6.40 -2.68 22.18
C ASN A 249 7.81 -2.07 22.09
N CYS A 250 7.95 -0.82 21.59
CA CYS A 250 9.24 -0.14 21.50
C CYS A 250 9.74 0.45 22.82
N TYR A 251 8.83 0.95 23.68
CA TYR A 251 9.22 1.83 24.79
C TYR A 251 8.62 1.46 26.16
N ARG A 252 7.66 0.53 26.21
CA ARG A 252 6.99 0.13 27.45
C ARG A 252 7.10 -1.36 27.74
N ASN A 253 7.99 -2.05 27.00
CA ASN A 253 8.20 -3.48 27.14
C ASN A 253 6.92 -4.33 27.00
N GLU A 254 5.92 -3.81 26.25
CA GLU A 254 4.75 -4.64 25.91
C GLU A 254 5.22 -5.86 25.11
N PRO A 255 4.91 -7.10 25.56
CA PRO A 255 5.35 -8.29 24.86
C PRO A 255 4.70 -8.38 23.48
N PRO A 256 5.39 -8.96 22.48
CA PRO A 256 4.80 -9.18 21.17
C PRO A 256 3.70 -10.23 21.25
N LEU A 257 2.79 -10.20 20.27
CA LEU A 257 1.82 -11.28 20.11
C LEU A 257 2.51 -12.62 19.92
N VAL A 258 2.07 -13.64 20.64
CA VAL A 258 2.56 -15.01 20.48
C VAL A 258 2.21 -15.52 19.08
N SER A 259 3.24 -15.74 18.27
CA SER A 259 3.15 -16.30 16.92
C SER A 259 4.53 -16.83 16.52
N CYS A 260 4.62 -17.71 15.52
CA CYS A 260 5.94 -18.13 15.06
C CYS A 260 6.78 -16.96 14.56
N ARG A 261 6.17 -15.87 14.05
CA ARG A 261 6.91 -14.70 13.54
C ARG A 261 7.63 -13.90 14.63
N THR A 262 7.25 -14.09 15.89
CA THR A 262 7.90 -13.46 17.06
C THR A 262 8.73 -14.46 17.87
N CYS A 263 8.85 -15.70 17.36
CA CYS A 263 9.61 -16.79 17.99
C CYS A 263 11.10 -16.72 17.62
N SER A 264 11.97 -17.04 18.58
CA SER A 264 13.44 -17.11 18.40
C SER A 264 13.88 -18.15 17.36
N TYR A 265 13.07 -19.17 17.12
CA TYR A 265 13.35 -20.25 16.17
C TYR A 265 12.82 -20.01 14.75
N SER A 266 12.15 -18.91 14.49
CA SER A 266 11.54 -18.66 13.18
C SER A 266 12.46 -17.88 12.24
N ARG A 267 12.61 -18.39 11.03
CA ARG A 267 13.44 -17.79 9.98
C ARG A 267 12.63 -17.55 8.71
N VAL A 268 12.84 -16.39 8.12
CA VAL A 268 12.33 -16.05 6.77
C VAL A 268 13.20 -16.77 5.74
N VAL A 269 12.59 -17.33 4.71
CA VAL A 269 13.29 -17.93 3.57
C VAL A 269 12.94 -17.13 2.31
N GLU A 270 13.91 -16.91 1.43
CA GLU A 270 13.75 -16.05 0.22
C GLU A 270 12.68 -16.57 -0.76
N ASP A 271 12.32 -17.84 -0.67
CA ASP A 271 11.30 -18.49 -1.51
C ASP A 271 9.85 -18.16 -1.10
N GLY A 272 9.64 -17.30 -0.10
CA GLY A 272 8.32 -16.95 0.41
C GLY A 272 7.84 -17.80 1.58
N THR A 273 8.63 -18.78 2.00
CA THR A 273 8.29 -19.66 3.13
C THR A 273 8.90 -19.17 4.45
N TRP A 274 8.42 -19.75 5.53
CA TRP A 274 9.00 -19.60 6.87
C TRP A 274 9.47 -20.95 7.38
N LYS A 275 10.68 -20.99 7.96
CA LYS A 275 11.26 -22.20 8.53
C LYS A 275 11.37 -22.08 10.04
N CYS A 276 10.95 -23.12 10.76
CA CYS A 276 11.28 -23.31 12.16
C CYS A 276 12.61 -24.05 12.28
N ILE A 277 13.58 -23.47 13.00
CA ILE A 277 14.89 -24.10 13.27
C ILE A 277 14.99 -24.71 14.66
N ASN A 278 13.88 -24.81 15.41
CA ASN A 278 13.86 -25.57 16.67
C ASN A 278 14.21 -27.03 16.38
N PRO A 279 15.17 -27.65 17.12
CA PRO A 279 15.63 -29.02 16.83
C PRO A 279 14.52 -30.09 16.80
N VAL A 280 13.44 -29.88 17.55
CA VAL A 280 12.30 -30.82 17.59
C VAL A 280 11.37 -30.64 16.38
N VAL A 281 11.25 -29.41 15.85
CA VAL A 281 10.32 -29.07 14.73
C VAL A 281 11.05 -29.12 13.38
N ASN A 282 12.08 -28.34 13.20
CA ASN A 282 13.02 -28.25 12.08
C ASN A 282 12.42 -28.48 10.68
N ARG A 283 11.40 -27.70 10.32
CA ARG A 283 10.71 -27.76 9.02
C ARG A 283 10.12 -26.42 8.61
N THR A 284 9.68 -26.34 7.36
CA THR A 284 8.82 -25.24 6.88
C THR A 284 7.49 -25.25 7.64
N ILE A 285 6.97 -24.07 7.96
CA ILE A 285 5.74 -23.84 8.71
C ILE A 285 4.72 -23.07 7.88
N THR A 286 3.49 -23.52 7.88
CA THR A 286 2.37 -22.86 7.16
C THR A 286 1.94 -21.57 7.85
N THR A 287 1.14 -20.75 7.18
CA THR A 287 0.58 -19.51 7.76
C THR A 287 -0.28 -19.78 8.99
N ASP A 288 -1.08 -20.84 8.98
CA ASP A 288 -1.94 -21.19 10.12
C ASP A 288 -1.09 -21.61 11.33
N GLU A 289 -0.03 -22.39 11.11
CA GLU A 289 0.93 -22.73 12.15
C GLU A 289 1.67 -21.50 12.68
N GLN A 290 2.00 -20.55 11.81
CA GLN A 290 2.60 -19.28 12.23
C GLN A 290 1.67 -18.50 13.16
N ILE A 291 0.37 -18.49 12.88
CA ILE A 291 -0.65 -17.79 13.69
C ILE A 291 -0.86 -18.49 15.03
N ALA A 292 -0.96 -19.83 15.01
CA ALA A 292 -1.27 -20.64 16.20
C ALA A 292 -0.10 -20.70 17.19
N ALA A 293 1.13 -20.58 16.68
CA ALA A 293 2.35 -20.94 17.41
C ALA A 293 2.33 -22.42 17.91
N CYS A 294 3.29 -22.82 18.73
CA CYS A 294 3.35 -24.17 19.29
C CYS A 294 3.85 -24.14 20.74
N SER A 295 3.85 -25.29 21.41
CA SER A 295 4.34 -25.43 22.79
C SER A 295 5.84 -25.16 22.96
N HIS A 296 6.62 -25.15 21.86
CA HIS A 296 8.04 -24.79 21.85
C HIS A 296 8.28 -23.31 21.55
N TYR A 297 7.22 -22.46 21.60
CA TYR A 297 7.38 -21.03 21.41
C TYR A 297 8.33 -20.44 22.44
N GLU A 298 9.32 -19.71 21.96
CA GLU A 298 10.25 -18.93 22.76
C GLU A 298 10.33 -17.53 22.15
N MET A 299 9.97 -16.53 22.93
CA MET A 299 10.01 -15.14 22.47
C MET A 299 11.43 -14.74 22.08
N ALA A 300 11.61 -14.18 20.90
CA ALA A 300 12.91 -13.71 20.46
C ALA A 300 13.47 -12.64 21.41
N ASN A 301 14.76 -12.77 21.74
CA ASN A 301 15.43 -12.05 22.84
C ASN A 301 15.56 -10.53 22.63
N TYR A 302 15.26 -10.01 21.44
CA TYR A 302 15.25 -8.59 21.11
C TYR A 302 13.91 -7.89 21.42
N TYR A 303 12.87 -8.64 21.79
CA TYR A 303 11.66 -8.07 22.35
C TYR A 303 11.81 -7.92 23.87
N GLY A 304 11.46 -6.76 24.40
CA GLY A 304 11.55 -6.51 25.85
C GLY A 304 12.92 -6.00 26.32
N ARG A 305 13.73 -5.45 25.41
CA ARG A 305 14.97 -4.75 25.74
C ARG A 305 14.80 -3.23 25.69
#